data_3be0fff60aeb2f052999ae358d2e5f17
#
_entry.id   3be0fff60aeb2f052999ae358d2e5f17
#
_cell.length_a   1.000
_cell.length_b   1.000
_cell.length_c   1.000
_cell.angle_alpha   90.00
_cell.angle_beta   90.00
_cell.angle_gamma   90.00
#
_symmetry.space_group_name_H-M   'P 1'
#
loop_
_entity.id
_entity.type
_entity.pdbx_description
1 polymer ?
#
loop_
_entity_poly.entity_id
_entity_poly.type
_entity_poly.pdbx_seq_one_letter_code
_entity_poly.pdbx_strand_id
1 'polypeptide(L)'
;MTSIGHLINGQRANGGTRTQPVYNPATGASSLNVQLADVATVQAAIASAEAAFPAWRNTPTLKRARVMSKLKELLEANADTICKLITEEHGKVLADSL
;
A
#
# COMPACT_ATOMS: atom_id res chain seq x y z
N MET A 1 -1.92 19.71 -2.99
CA MET A 1 -2.03 18.57 -2.06
C MET A 1 -1.74 17.28 -2.80
N THR A 2 -0.86 16.45 -2.26
CA THR A 2 -0.47 15.20 -2.89
C THR A 2 -1.61 14.18 -2.83
N SER A 3 -1.93 13.56 -3.96
CA SER A 3 -2.97 12.54 -4.06
C SER A 3 -2.37 11.13 -4.02
N ILE A 4 -2.92 10.29 -3.17
CA ILE A 4 -2.56 8.88 -3.05
C ILE A 4 -3.62 8.07 -3.81
N GLY A 5 -3.19 7.38 -4.86
CA GLY A 5 -4.04 6.49 -5.65
C GLY A 5 -3.97 5.03 -5.18
N HIS A 6 -4.28 4.13 -6.09
CA HIS A 6 -4.31 2.69 -5.87
C HIS A 6 -3.05 2.02 -6.42
N LEU A 7 -2.75 0.84 -5.91
CA LEU A 7 -1.76 -0.07 -6.50
C LEU A 7 -2.49 -1.35 -6.90
N ILE A 8 -2.61 -1.57 -8.22
CA ILE A 8 -3.31 -2.73 -8.78
C ILE A 8 -2.42 -3.37 -9.83
N ASN A 9 -2.23 -4.67 -9.73
CA ASN A 9 -1.37 -5.43 -10.64
C ASN A 9 0.06 -4.86 -10.77
N GLY A 10 0.63 -4.43 -9.66
CA GLY A 10 1.97 -3.84 -9.62
C GLY A 10 2.09 -2.45 -10.24
N GLN A 11 0.99 -1.81 -10.60
CA GLN A 11 0.98 -0.49 -11.22
C GLN A 11 0.14 0.50 -10.43
N ARG A 12 0.56 1.76 -10.44
CA ARG A 12 -0.24 2.84 -9.87
C ARG A 12 -1.44 3.11 -10.75
N ALA A 13 -2.62 3.19 -10.13
CA ALA A 13 -3.88 3.44 -10.80
C ALA A 13 -4.67 4.51 -10.05
N ASN A 14 -5.44 5.28 -10.80
CA ASN A 14 -6.42 6.21 -10.25
C ASN A 14 -7.81 5.65 -10.56
N GLY A 15 -8.71 5.78 -9.60
CA GLY A 15 -10.09 5.34 -9.81
C GLY A 15 -11.01 5.94 -8.76
N GLY A 16 -12.17 6.43 -9.24
CA GLY A 16 -13.10 7.17 -8.40
C GLY A 16 -12.86 8.67 -8.42
N THR A 17 -13.88 9.40 -8.05
CA THR A 17 -13.87 10.89 -8.02
C THR A 17 -13.85 11.44 -6.59
N ARG A 18 -14.12 10.59 -5.61
CA ARG A 18 -14.13 10.96 -4.20
C ARG A 18 -12.73 10.88 -3.62
N THR A 19 -12.42 11.78 -2.72
CA THR A 19 -11.16 11.80 -1.97
C THR A 19 -11.44 11.98 -0.49
N GLN A 20 -10.47 11.61 0.33
CA GLN A 20 -10.50 11.85 1.76
C GLN A 20 -9.14 12.39 2.20
N PRO A 21 -9.11 13.45 3.03
CA PRO A 21 -7.85 13.97 3.55
C PRO A 21 -7.21 12.97 4.52
N VAL A 22 -5.87 12.93 4.49
CA VAL A 22 -5.05 12.18 5.44
C VAL A 22 -4.42 13.19 6.41
N TYR A 23 -4.75 13.07 7.67
CA TYR A 23 -4.31 14.00 8.71
C TYR A 23 -3.07 13.48 9.43
N ASN A 24 -2.19 14.41 9.79
CA ASN A 24 -1.15 14.14 10.78
C ASN A 24 -1.72 14.43 12.17
N PRO A 25 -1.89 13.43 13.05
CA PRO A 25 -2.52 13.64 14.36
C PRO A 25 -1.69 14.50 15.30
N ALA A 26 -0.40 14.65 15.10
CA ALA A 26 0.46 15.51 15.91
C ALA A 26 0.25 17.00 15.62
N THR A 27 -0.13 17.36 14.40
CA THR A 27 -0.30 18.76 13.97
C THR A 27 -1.74 19.13 13.65
N GLY A 28 -2.60 18.15 13.39
CA GLY A 28 -3.96 18.35 12.89
C GLY A 28 -4.04 18.81 11.44
N ALA A 29 -2.91 18.94 10.75
CA ALA A 29 -2.85 19.36 9.34
C ALA A 29 -2.96 18.18 8.41
N SER A 30 -3.46 18.42 7.19
CA SER A 30 -3.49 17.46 6.10
C SER A 30 -2.72 18.00 4.90
N SER A 31 -1.74 17.24 4.44
CA SER A 31 -0.99 17.50 3.21
C SER A 31 -1.26 16.49 2.11
N LEU A 32 -2.03 15.46 2.41
CA LEU A 32 -2.31 14.34 1.52
C LEU A 32 -3.81 14.12 1.38
N ASN A 33 -4.22 13.65 0.20
CA ASN A 33 -5.56 13.12 -0.05
C ASN A 33 -5.43 11.68 -0.54
N VAL A 34 -6.28 10.80 -0.06
CA VAL A 34 -6.43 9.45 -0.60
C VAL A 34 -7.64 9.40 -1.53
N GLN A 35 -7.47 8.78 -2.70
CA GLN A 35 -8.58 8.49 -3.58
C GLN A 35 -9.41 7.33 -3.04
N LEU A 36 -10.72 7.52 -2.98
CA LEU A 36 -11.65 6.44 -2.66
C LEU A 36 -12.07 5.75 -3.95
N ALA A 37 -11.82 4.45 -4.02
CA ALA A 37 -12.14 3.67 -5.20
C ALA A 37 -13.66 3.67 -5.48
N ASP A 38 -14.02 3.74 -6.75
CA ASP A 38 -15.37 3.43 -7.19
C ASP A 38 -15.57 1.91 -7.37
N VAL A 39 -16.80 1.50 -7.62
CA VAL A 39 -17.16 0.09 -7.78
C VAL A 39 -16.38 -0.55 -8.94
N ALA A 40 -16.22 0.13 -10.05
CA ALA A 40 -15.48 -0.38 -11.20
C ALA A 40 -14.00 -0.63 -10.87
N THR A 41 -13.37 0.27 -10.12
CA THR A 41 -11.98 0.12 -9.67
C THR A 41 -11.82 -1.07 -8.71
N VAL A 42 -12.74 -1.25 -7.77
CA VAL A 42 -12.75 -2.40 -6.85
C VAL A 42 -12.91 -3.70 -7.62
N GLN A 43 -13.85 -3.76 -8.57
CA GLN A 43 -14.07 -4.95 -9.40
C GLN A 43 -12.82 -5.29 -10.25
N ALA A 44 -12.16 -4.29 -10.81
CA ALA A 44 -10.92 -4.48 -11.57
C ALA A 44 -9.78 -5.02 -10.68
N ALA A 45 -9.66 -4.55 -9.46
CA ALA A 45 -8.67 -5.05 -8.50
C ALA A 45 -8.94 -6.52 -8.14
N ILE A 46 -10.19 -6.88 -7.89
CA ILE A 46 -10.61 -8.26 -7.60
C ILE A 46 -10.32 -9.17 -8.79
N ALA A 47 -10.69 -8.76 -10.01
CA ALA A 47 -10.44 -9.52 -11.23
C ALA A 47 -8.95 -9.75 -11.48
N SER A 48 -8.11 -8.74 -11.23
CA SER A 48 -6.65 -8.85 -11.31
C SER A 48 -6.10 -9.88 -10.33
N ALA A 49 -6.54 -9.85 -9.09
CA ALA A 49 -6.13 -10.81 -8.07
C ALA A 49 -6.58 -12.24 -8.40
N GLU A 50 -7.81 -12.40 -8.87
CA GLU A 50 -8.36 -13.69 -9.30
C GLU A 50 -7.57 -14.28 -10.47
N ALA A 51 -7.23 -13.45 -11.47
CA ALA A 51 -6.43 -13.88 -12.61
C ALA A 51 -5.00 -14.29 -12.23
N ALA A 52 -4.39 -13.67 -11.23
CA ALA A 52 -3.05 -13.99 -10.76
C ALA A 52 -3.00 -15.26 -9.90
N PHE A 53 -4.09 -15.65 -9.27
CA PHE A 53 -4.11 -16.72 -8.27
C PHE A 53 -3.70 -18.10 -8.82
N PRO A 54 -4.15 -18.58 -10.00
CA PRO A 54 -3.79 -19.92 -10.48
C PRO A 54 -2.28 -20.12 -10.66
N ALA A 55 -1.59 -19.16 -11.25
CA ALA A 55 -0.14 -19.22 -11.43
C ALA A 55 0.59 -19.19 -10.09
N TRP A 56 0.17 -18.32 -9.18
CA TRP A 56 0.76 -18.23 -7.84
C TRP A 56 0.54 -19.49 -7.03
N ARG A 57 -0.68 -20.05 -7.04
CA ARG A 57 -1.00 -21.31 -6.38
C ARG A 57 -0.12 -22.45 -6.87
N ASN A 58 0.16 -22.50 -8.15
CA ASN A 58 0.97 -23.56 -8.78
C ASN A 58 2.49 -23.29 -8.69
N THR A 59 2.90 -22.13 -8.22
CA THR A 59 4.32 -21.82 -8.00
C THR A 59 4.85 -22.69 -6.84
N PRO A 60 6.00 -23.37 -7.00
CA PRO A 60 6.60 -24.19 -5.95
C PRO A 60 6.81 -23.40 -4.66
N THR A 61 6.62 -24.07 -3.52
CA THR A 61 6.71 -23.43 -2.19
C THR A 61 8.04 -22.72 -1.96
N LEU A 62 9.15 -23.31 -2.42
CA LEU A 62 10.48 -22.69 -2.30
C LEU A 62 10.57 -21.35 -3.07
N LYS A 63 10.00 -21.29 -4.27
CA LYS A 63 9.97 -20.05 -5.05
C LYS A 63 9.10 -18.99 -4.38
N ARG A 64 7.94 -19.38 -3.84
CA ARG A 64 7.08 -18.45 -3.07
C ARG A 64 7.79 -17.94 -1.82
N ALA A 65 8.49 -18.82 -1.09
CA ALA A 65 9.28 -18.43 0.07
C ALA A 65 10.38 -17.42 -0.28
N ARG A 66 11.04 -17.58 -1.43
CA ARG A 66 12.05 -16.61 -1.91
C ARG A 66 11.47 -15.23 -2.19
N VAL A 67 10.25 -15.16 -2.72
CA VAL A 67 9.55 -13.88 -2.91
C VAL A 67 9.31 -13.20 -1.56
N MET A 68 8.88 -13.96 -0.55
CA MET A 68 8.65 -13.42 0.80
C MET A 68 9.96 -12.99 1.49
N SER A 69 11.05 -13.74 1.27
CA SER A 69 12.38 -13.34 1.77
C SER A 69 12.84 -12.03 1.14
N LYS A 70 12.58 -11.85 -0.15
CA LYS A 70 12.90 -10.58 -0.84
C LYS A 70 12.05 -9.43 -0.33
N LEU A 71 10.77 -9.66 -0.04
CA LEU A 71 9.91 -8.66 0.59
C LEU A 71 10.49 -8.21 1.94
N LYS A 72 10.93 -9.16 2.78
CA LYS A 72 11.58 -8.86 4.06
C LYS A 72 12.80 -7.96 3.88
N GLU A 73 13.71 -8.32 2.96
CA GLU A 73 14.90 -7.51 2.65
C GLU A 73 14.54 -6.08 2.23
N LEU A 74 13.52 -5.92 1.39
CA LEU A 74 13.06 -4.62 0.93
C LEU A 74 12.42 -3.79 2.05
N LEU A 75 11.67 -4.42 2.94
CA LEU A 75 11.11 -3.75 4.12
C LEU A 75 12.24 -3.25 5.04
N GLU A 76 13.22 -4.08 5.32
CA GLU A 76 14.38 -3.70 6.15
C GLU A 76 15.19 -2.57 5.50
N ALA A 77 15.43 -2.63 4.20
CA ALA A 77 16.16 -1.59 3.46
C ALA A 77 15.42 -0.25 3.41
N ASN A 78 14.11 -0.24 3.55
CA ASN A 78 13.27 0.96 3.52
C ASN A 78 12.64 1.28 4.87
N ALA A 79 13.11 0.67 5.96
CA ALA A 79 12.50 0.78 7.28
C ALA A 79 12.33 2.23 7.74
N ASP A 80 13.36 3.06 7.59
CA ASP A 80 13.31 4.46 8.01
C ASP A 80 12.20 5.25 7.29
N THR A 81 12.05 5.04 5.99
CA THR A 81 11.01 5.71 5.19
C THR A 81 9.62 5.25 5.61
N ILE A 82 9.44 3.94 5.78
CA ILE A 82 8.16 3.34 6.18
C ILE A 82 7.78 3.80 7.58
N CYS A 83 8.73 3.79 8.53
CA CYS A 83 8.48 4.23 9.91
C CYS A 83 8.10 5.71 9.99
N LYS A 84 8.70 6.57 9.18
CA LYS A 84 8.30 7.99 9.11
C LYS A 84 6.86 8.15 8.62
N LEU A 85 6.46 7.42 7.59
CA LEU A 85 5.08 7.44 7.09
C LEU A 85 4.08 6.97 8.16
N ILE A 86 4.40 5.90 8.89
CA ILE A 86 3.56 5.40 9.99
C ILE A 86 3.44 6.46 11.08
N THR A 87 4.53 7.08 11.48
CA THR A 87 4.54 8.14 12.51
C THR A 87 3.71 9.34 12.07
N GLU A 88 3.83 9.77 10.82
CA GLU A 88 3.06 10.90 10.28
C GLU A 88 1.56 10.64 10.24
N GLU A 89 1.15 9.42 9.94
CA GLU A 89 -0.27 9.08 9.80
C GLU A 89 -0.91 8.58 11.09
N HIS A 90 -0.17 7.88 11.94
CA HIS A 90 -0.69 7.27 13.18
C HIS A 90 -0.39 8.10 14.42
N GLY A 91 0.70 8.86 14.45
CA GLY A 91 1.15 9.61 15.61
C GLY A 91 2.01 8.84 16.61
N LYS A 92 2.41 7.60 16.29
CA LYS A 92 3.39 6.86 17.09
C LYS A 92 4.74 7.58 17.09
N VAL A 93 5.55 7.37 18.12
CA VAL A 93 6.97 7.72 18.07
C VAL A 93 7.71 6.79 17.11
N LEU A 94 8.81 7.26 16.50
CA LEU A 94 9.55 6.48 15.49
C LEU A 94 9.99 5.10 15.99
N ALA A 95 10.41 5.00 17.24
CA ALA A 95 10.82 3.73 17.86
C ALA A 95 9.70 2.67 17.86
N ASP A 96 8.43 3.09 18.00
CA ASP A 96 7.29 2.18 18.01
C ASP A 96 6.77 1.87 16.59
N SER A 97 7.27 2.57 15.58
CA SER A 97 6.92 2.34 14.17
C SER A 97 7.82 1.30 13.50
N LEU A 98 8.92 0.94 14.13
CA LEU A 98 9.81 -0.16 13.71
C LEU A 98 9.08 -1.55 13.85
#